data_5401f8095ffc2c242a3d2d66c87bf53f
#
_entry.id   5401f8095ffc2c242a3d2d66c87bf53f
#
_cell.length_a   1.000
_cell.length_b   1.000
_cell.length_c   1.000
_cell.angle_alpha   90.00
_cell.angle_beta   90.00
_cell.angle_gamma   90.00
#
_symmetry.space_group_name_H-M   'P 1'
#
loop_
_entity.id
_entity.type
_entity.pdbx_description
1 polymer ?
#
loop_
_entity_poly.entity_id
_entity_poly.type
_entity_poly.pdbx_seq_one_letter_code
_entity_poly.pdbx_strand_id
1 'polypeptide(L)'
;MTDPRKISSHVVSRLAIIAALVGAAVALAPFASAQKLPSQPNFGANVYIFNPSMPQSQIQATVDAIANQQVSNQFGTQRYALLFEPGTYGSSTAPLNFQVGYYTAVAGLGRSPSDVVINGSIYVRNQCSGGSCIALVNFWRSLSNLTINVTTPNFGCYSGEFWPVSQAAPMRRVLVNGLVTLMDYCTGPSFASGGFIADSEFDGSTVINGSQQQWVVRNSKLDGWTNGVWNQVFSGVVGAPAQCFPAASCGGPYTTLATSPVTREAPYLYMDSNGNYNVFVPAVQFNSVGTTWANGPTPGSSIPISKFFIAQPTNSAAQINTQLLLGKNLILTPGVYNLNQTLLVTRPDTVVLGLGFPTLIPENGIVSMIVLPQKGVMVSGTIFDAGPANSPLLLLFGTPFGARSSSDPSALHDVFFRIGGAQPGQATVSLAVSGDNTILDDIWAWRADHGNGVGWTANTADTGLIVTGNNVTAYGLFVEHYQKYETVWAGNGGTVIFFQNEMPYDPPSQAAWMEAPGVDGWAAFKVTDNVTSFNGYGMGSYSFFNQHVNVYAANAFEVPANLPPSSLHDLLTIFLDAVNGSGGILNVVDNTGGSSTVANPDSPVTVVSFP
;
A
#
# COMPACT_ATOMS: atom_id res chain seq x y z
N MET A 1 17.70 -11.16 -30.18
CA MET A 1 18.19 -11.64 -28.87
C MET A 1 18.84 -10.44 -28.17
N THR A 2 18.11 -9.73 -27.36
CA THR A 2 18.66 -8.67 -26.50
C THR A 2 19.03 -9.33 -25.19
N ASP A 3 20.33 -9.31 -24.86
CA ASP A 3 20.92 -9.90 -23.63
C ASP A 3 20.19 -9.36 -22.39
N PRO A 4 19.53 -10.18 -21.56
CA PRO A 4 18.88 -9.76 -20.31
C PRO A 4 19.81 -8.99 -19.37
N ARG A 5 21.13 -9.24 -19.46
CA ARG A 5 22.17 -8.48 -18.74
C ARG A 5 22.22 -6.99 -19.10
N LYS A 6 21.71 -6.59 -20.30
CA LYS A 6 21.67 -5.19 -20.71
C LYS A 6 20.54 -4.40 -20.06
N ILE A 7 19.44 -5.02 -19.64
CA ILE A 7 18.34 -4.33 -18.96
C ILE A 7 18.78 -3.92 -17.55
N SER A 8 19.44 -4.82 -16.82
CA SER A 8 20.04 -4.51 -15.51
C SER A 8 21.10 -3.40 -15.60
N SER A 9 21.97 -3.46 -16.62
CA SER A 9 23.05 -2.48 -16.78
C SER A 9 22.57 -1.09 -17.21
N HIS A 10 21.51 -0.99 -17.99
CA HIS A 10 20.98 0.32 -18.43
C HIS A 10 20.16 1.03 -17.36
N VAL A 11 19.41 0.30 -16.52
CA VAL A 11 18.71 0.89 -15.38
C VAL A 11 19.72 1.28 -14.31
N VAL A 12 20.67 0.41 -13.98
CA VAL A 12 21.74 0.71 -13.00
C VAL A 12 22.65 1.84 -13.49
N SER A 13 23.01 1.91 -14.79
CA SER A 13 23.84 3.00 -15.31
C SER A 13 23.12 4.35 -15.37
N ARG A 14 21.80 4.35 -15.64
CA ARG A 14 21.00 5.59 -15.56
C ARG A 14 20.77 6.03 -14.10
N LEU A 15 20.61 5.12 -13.16
CA LEU A 15 20.55 5.42 -11.74
C LEU A 15 21.89 5.94 -11.18
N ALA A 16 23.02 5.43 -11.65
CA ALA A 16 24.35 5.93 -11.29
C ALA A 16 24.63 7.35 -11.83
N ILE A 17 24.11 7.70 -13.01
CA ILE A 17 24.21 9.05 -13.57
C ILE A 17 23.34 10.05 -12.78
N ILE A 18 22.18 9.65 -12.30
CA ILE A 18 21.33 10.50 -11.45
C ILE A 18 21.99 10.78 -10.10
N ALA A 19 22.68 9.80 -9.49
CA ALA A 19 23.44 9.99 -8.26
C ALA A 19 24.67 10.93 -8.42
N ALA A 20 25.29 10.93 -9.60
CA ALA A 20 26.45 11.78 -9.89
C ALA A 20 26.08 13.27 -10.15
N LEU A 21 24.86 13.56 -10.61
CA LEU A 21 24.38 14.93 -10.86
C LEU A 21 23.93 15.68 -9.60
N VAL A 22 23.66 14.97 -8.49
CA VAL A 22 23.25 15.58 -7.21
C VAL A 22 24.41 16.25 -6.47
N GLY A 23 25.66 15.89 -6.76
CA GLY A 23 26.85 16.45 -6.08
C GLY A 23 27.20 17.90 -6.42
N ALA A 24 26.56 18.54 -7.40
CA ALA A 24 27.02 19.81 -7.97
C ALA A 24 26.13 21.04 -7.66
N ALA A 25 25.03 20.93 -6.91
CA ALA A 25 24.06 22.03 -6.73
C ALA A 25 23.77 22.39 -5.25
N VAL A 26 24.81 22.51 -4.39
CA VAL A 26 24.63 23.11 -3.06
C VAL A 26 25.16 24.55 -3.09
N ALA A 27 24.33 25.50 -3.51
CA ALA A 27 24.51 26.90 -3.25
C ALA A 27 23.97 27.23 -1.85
N LEU A 28 24.83 27.62 -0.93
CA LEU A 28 24.50 28.02 0.44
C LEU A 28 23.62 29.28 0.43
N ALA A 29 22.37 29.16 0.87
CA ALA A 29 21.49 30.30 1.17
C ALA A 29 21.70 30.75 2.62
N PRO A 30 21.53 32.07 2.95
CA PRO A 30 21.83 32.59 4.27
C PRO A 30 20.85 32.09 5.36
N PHE A 31 21.41 31.95 6.57
CA PHE A 31 20.73 31.47 7.77
C PHE A 31 19.50 32.30 8.11
N ALA A 32 18.33 31.67 8.12
CA ALA A 32 17.12 32.25 8.69
C ALA A 32 17.10 31.99 10.20
N SER A 33 16.73 33.01 10.99
CA SER A 33 16.61 32.94 12.44
C SER A 33 15.65 31.83 12.90
N ALA A 34 16.00 31.14 13.97
CA ALA A 34 15.15 30.12 14.57
C ALA A 34 13.79 30.72 15.00
N GLN A 35 12.74 30.39 14.28
CA GLN A 35 11.39 30.78 14.60
C GLN A 35 10.91 29.95 15.80
N LYS A 36 10.46 30.61 16.87
CA LYS A 36 9.90 29.94 18.05
C LYS A 36 8.62 29.21 17.61
N LEU A 37 8.60 27.89 17.71
CA LEU A 37 7.43 27.10 17.33
C LEU A 37 6.22 27.53 18.20
N PRO A 38 5.02 27.66 17.60
CA PRO A 38 3.80 27.89 18.37
C PRO A 38 3.57 26.74 19.36
N SER A 39 2.87 27.00 20.44
CA SER A 39 2.55 26.02 21.49
C SER A 39 1.77 24.80 20.99
N GLN A 40 1.11 24.94 19.83
CA GLN A 40 0.49 23.84 19.09
C GLN A 40 1.00 23.83 17.65
N PRO A 41 1.29 22.64 17.09
CA PRO A 41 1.73 22.51 15.70
C PRO A 41 0.57 22.84 14.74
N ASN A 42 0.89 23.57 13.69
CA ASN A 42 -0.07 23.86 12.63
C ASN A 42 -0.02 22.75 11.56
N PHE A 43 -0.98 21.84 11.59
CA PHE A 43 -1.12 20.77 10.60
C PHE A 43 -1.93 21.19 9.35
N GLY A 44 -2.35 22.45 9.25
CA GLY A 44 -3.14 22.96 8.10
C GLY A 44 -4.65 22.75 8.24
N ALA A 45 -5.39 23.30 7.29
CA ALA A 45 -6.85 23.39 7.35
C ALA A 45 -7.56 22.05 7.13
N ASN A 46 -6.90 21.06 6.53
CA ASN A 46 -7.49 19.76 6.20
C ASN A 46 -7.17 18.67 7.24
N VAL A 47 -6.58 19.03 8.37
CA VAL A 47 -6.42 18.18 9.54
C VAL A 47 -7.41 18.60 10.61
N TYR A 48 -8.34 17.72 10.92
CA TYR A 48 -9.34 17.92 11.96
C TYR A 48 -8.92 17.15 13.21
N ILE A 49 -8.77 17.85 14.32
CA ILE A 49 -8.40 17.24 15.60
C ILE A 49 -9.63 17.33 16.50
N PHE A 50 -10.14 16.17 16.88
CA PHE A 50 -11.26 16.03 17.79
C PHE A 50 -10.75 15.70 19.18
N ASN A 51 -11.31 16.35 20.20
CA ASN A 51 -11.05 16.03 21.60
C ASN A 51 -12.34 15.61 22.32
N PRO A 52 -12.27 14.84 23.39
CA PRO A 52 -13.46 14.27 24.05
C PRO A 52 -14.35 15.31 24.74
N SER A 53 -13.92 16.57 24.87
CA SER A 53 -14.74 17.65 25.43
C SER A 53 -15.61 18.34 24.37
N MET A 54 -15.38 18.10 23.09
CA MET A 54 -16.21 18.65 22.01
C MET A 54 -17.61 18.04 22.02
N PRO A 55 -18.66 18.82 21.75
CA PRO A 55 -20.00 18.26 21.60
C PRO A 55 -20.01 17.18 20.49
N GLN A 56 -20.54 16.00 20.79
CA GLN A 56 -20.59 14.91 19.81
C GLN A 56 -21.33 15.31 18.54
N SER A 57 -22.38 16.13 18.64
CA SER A 57 -23.10 16.65 17.47
C SER A 57 -22.23 17.49 16.54
N GLN A 58 -21.24 18.20 17.07
CA GLN A 58 -20.26 18.95 16.27
C GLN A 58 -19.29 18.00 15.58
N ILE A 59 -18.79 16.99 16.29
CA ILE A 59 -17.92 15.94 15.71
C ILE A 59 -18.67 15.25 14.56
N GLN A 60 -19.89 14.75 14.82
CA GLN A 60 -20.73 14.07 13.85
C GLN A 60 -20.97 14.92 12.60
N ALA A 61 -21.38 16.17 12.79
CA ALA A 61 -21.63 17.08 11.65
C ALA A 61 -20.37 17.31 10.79
N THR A 62 -19.19 17.36 11.42
CA THR A 62 -17.92 17.56 10.71
C THR A 62 -17.55 16.31 9.91
N VAL A 63 -17.58 15.12 10.52
CA VAL A 63 -17.22 13.88 9.83
C VAL A 63 -18.20 13.53 8.72
N ASP A 64 -19.51 13.79 8.92
CA ASP A 64 -20.55 13.62 7.89
C ASP A 64 -20.36 14.56 6.69
N ALA A 65 -20.00 15.82 6.94
CA ALA A 65 -19.73 16.77 5.88
C ALA A 65 -18.55 16.35 5.00
N ILE A 66 -17.47 15.85 5.63
CA ILE A 66 -16.29 15.34 4.93
C ILE A 66 -16.64 14.03 4.19
N ALA A 67 -17.35 13.10 4.82
CA ALA A 67 -17.81 11.88 4.18
C ALA A 67 -18.65 12.18 2.92
N ASN A 68 -19.65 13.04 3.03
CA ASN A 68 -20.51 13.42 1.91
C ASN A 68 -19.73 14.01 0.71
N GLN A 69 -18.64 14.71 0.97
CA GLN A 69 -17.75 15.20 -0.08
C GLN A 69 -16.89 14.09 -0.69
N GLN A 70 -16.40 13.16 0.15
CA GLN A 70 -15.32 12.24 -0.22
C GLN A 70 -15.79 10.88 -0.71
N VAL A 71 -17.04 10.43 -0.45
CA VAL A 71 -17.50 9.09 -0.85
C VAL A 71 -17.52 8.86 -2.35
N SER A 72 -17.67 9.91 -3.16
CA SER A 72 -17.64 9.83 -4.63
C SER A 72 -16.42 10.56 -5.25
N ASN A 73 -15.45 10.98 -4.45
CA ASN A 73 -14.35 11.85 -4.86
C ASN A 73 -13.10 11.08 -5.31
N GLN A 74 -13.27 10.02 -6.12
CA GLN A 74 -12.19 9.10 -6.49
C GLN A 74 -10.96 9.79 -7.08
N PHE A 75 -11.15 10.84 -7.88
CA PHE A 75 -10.06 11.55 -8.56
C PHE A 75 -9.96 13.03 -8.20
N GLY A 76 -10.63 13.44 -7.14
CA GLY A 76 -10.58 14.82 -6.67
C GLY A 76 -9.28 15.19 -5.95
N THR A 77 -9.14 16.48 -5.66
CA THR A 77 -7.93 17.04 -5.05
C THR A 77 -8.03 17.15 -3.52
N GLN A 78 -9.21 16.99 -2.94
CA GLN A 78 -9.42 17.11 -1.50
C GLN A 78 -8.83 15.92 -0.76
N ARG A 79 -8.16 16.19 0.36
CA ARG A 79 -7.55 15.21 1.25
C ARG A 79 -7.76 15.64 2.68
N TYR A 80 -8.02 14.67 3.57
CA TYR A 80 -8.33 14.93 4.97
C TYR A 80 -7.65 13.96 5.92
N ALA A 81 -7.25 14.46 7.10
CA ALA A 81 -6.91 13.65 8.26
C ALA A 81 -7.86 13.97 9.41
N LEU A 82 -8.53 12.95 9.92
CA LEU A 82 -9.46 13.01 11.06
C LEU A 82 -8.76 12.37 12.25
N LEU A 83 -8.28 13.18 13.17
CA LEU A 83 -7.43 12.77 14.29
C LEU A 83 -8.18 12.91 15.61
N PHE A 84 -8.21 11.84 16.39
CA PHE A 84 -8.92 11.78 17.68
C PHE A 84 -7.91 11.79 18.82
N GLU A 85 -7.96 12.81 19.69
CA GLU A 85 -7.15 12.85 20.91
C GLU A 85 -7.55 11.73 21.88
N PRO A 86 -6.66 11.32 22.81
CA PRO A 86 -6.99 10.32 23.82
C PRO A 86 -8.29 10.61 24.55
N GLY A 87 -9.17 9.61 24.60
CA GLY A 87 -10.48 9.67 25.27
C GLY A 87 -11.53 8.81 24.57
N THR A 88 -12.78 8.96 25.04
CA THR A 88 -13.92 8.17 24.55
C THR A 88 -14.90 9.06 23.80
N TYR A 89 -15.33 8.60 22.64
CA TYR A 89 -16.25 9.28 21.73
C TYR A 89 -17.47 8.39 21.48
N GLY A 90 -18.65 8.98 21.51
CA GLY A 90 -19.90 8.25 21.43
C GLY A 90 -20.25 7.47 22.69
N SER A 91 -21.41 6.85 22.67
CA SER A 91 -21.91 5.98 23.73
C SER A 91 -22.86 4.94 23.15
N SER A 92 -23.30 3.97 23.96
CA SER A 92 -24.30 2.97 23.54
C SER A 92 -25.66 3.57 23.16
N THR A 93 -26.01 4.75 23.70
CA THR A 93 -27.27 5.44 23.42
C THR A 93 -27.14 6.56 22.38
N ALA A 94 -25.92 7.03 22.14
CA ALA A 94 -25.59 8.05 21.16
C ALA A 94 -24.26 7.67 20.49
N PRO A 95 -24.22 6.66 19.61
CA PRO A 95 -23.01 6.19 18.98
C PRO A 95 -22.44 7.23 18.02
N LEU A 96 -21.13 7.22 17.84
CA LEU A 96 -20.45 7.97 16.78
C LEU A 96 -20.27 7.06 15.57
N ASN A 97 -21.13 7.20 14.58
CA ASN A 97 -21.09 6.43 13.34
C ASN A 97 -20.82 7.37 12.16
N PHE A 98 -19.80 7.08 11.34
CA PHE A 98 -19.54 7.86 10.12
C PHE A 98 -18.86 7.07 9.04
N GLN A 99 -19.10 7.46 7.81
CA GLN A 99 -18.50 6.86 6.62
C GLN A 99 -17.13 7.48 6.31
N VAL A 100 -16.21 6.68 5.78
CA VAL A 100 -14.91 7.13 5.28
C VAL A 100 -14.90 7.07 3.76
N GLY A 101 -14.64 8.21 3.12
CA GLY A 101 -14.51 8.33 1.68
C GLY A 101 -13.06 8.36 1.21
N TYR A 102 -12.85 8.68 -0.08
CA TYR A 102 -11.53 8.76 -0.70
C TYR A 102 -10.63 9.79 0.02
N TYR A 103 -9.34 9.51 0.07
CA TYR A 103 -8.29 10.38 0.62
C TYR A 103 -8.58 10.87 2.03
N THR A 104 -9.24 10.04 2.82
CA THR A 104 -9.54 10.33 4.22
C THR A 104 -8.84 9.33 5.11
N ALA A 105 -7.92 9.81 5.95
CA ALA A 105 -7.27 9.01 6.98
C ALA A 105 -7.90 9.29 8.33
N VAL A 106 -8.30 8.23 9.06
CA VAL A 106 -8.82 8.32 10.41
C VAL A 106 -7.81 7.70 11.37
N ALA A 107 -7.39 8.44 12.39
CA ALA A 107 -6.39 7.94 13.34
C ALA A 107 -6.64 8.43 14.78
N GLY A 108 -6.36 7.55 15.73
CA GLY A 108 -6.22 7.92 17.15
C GLY A 108 -4.85 8.52 17.44
N LEU A 109 -4.82 9.60 18.22
CA LEU A 109 -3.61 10.25 18.71
C LEU A 109 -3.12 9.69 20.05
N GLY A 110 -3.54 8.48 20.41
CA GLY A 110 -3.05 7.77 21.57
C GLY A 110 -1.67 7.15 21.35
N ARG A 111 -0.97 6.84 22.44
CA ARG A 111 0.26 6.04 22.40
C ARG A 111 -0.05 4.56 22.15
N SER A 112 -1.25 4.11 22.55
CA SER A 112 -1.82 2.78 22.34
C SER A 112 -3.18 2.91 21.65
N PRO A 113 -3.63 1.89 20.89
CA PRO A 113 -5.00 1.85 20.35
C PRO A 113 -6.09 2.02 21.43
N SER A 114 -5.86 1.55 22.63
CA SER A 114 -6.80 1.67 23.76
C SER A 114 -6.96 3.08 24.31
N ASP A 115 -6.10 4.02 23.96
CA ASP A 115 -6.18 5.39 24.44
C ASP A 115 -7.30 6.19 23.76
N VAL A 116 -7.75 5.76 22.58
CA VAL A 116 -8.83 6.39 21.82
C VAL A 116 -9.93 5.38 21.58
N VAL A 117 -11.10 5.60 22.13
CA VAL A 117 -12.23 4.66 22.07
C VAL A 117 -13.41 5.29 21.35
N ILE A 118 -13.85 4.66 20.28
CA ILE A 118 -15.06 5.02 19.54
C ILE A 118 -16.15 4.01 19.88
N ASN A 119 -17.21 4.45 20.54
CA ASN A 119 -18.43 3.68 20.70
C ASN A 119 -19.33 3.96 19.49
N GLY A 120 -19.31 3.07 18.52
CA GLY A 120 -19.98 3.28 17.25
C GLY A 120 -19.38 2.43 16.13
N SER A 121 -19.15 3.05 14.96
CA SER A 121 -18.54 2.41 13.79
C SER A 121 -17.96 3.45 12.85
N ILE A 122 -16.79 3.14 12.28
CA ILE A 122 -16.11 3.96 11.27
C ILE A 122 -16.07 3.13 9.98
N TYR A 123 -17.01 3.37 9.08
CA TYR A 123 -17.33 2.40 8.05
C TYR A 123 -17.11 2.90 6.63
N VAL A 124 -17.01 1.96 5.72
CA VAL A 124 -17.08 2.15 4.28
C VAL A 124 -18.34 1.45 3.75
N ARG A 125 -18.88 1.91 2.62
CA ARG A 125 -20.00 1.26 1.93
C ARG A 125 -19.60 0.85 0.53
N ASN A 126 -20.29 -0.16 0.00
CA ASN A 126 -20.20 -0.50 -1.41
C ASN A 126 -20.63 0.68 -2.29
N GLN A 127 -20.07 0.77 -3.48
CA GLN A 127 -20.51 1.66 -4.54
C GLN A 127 -21.60 0.92 -5.34
N CYS A 128 -22.82 1.45 -5.35
CA CYS A 128 -23.97 0.82 -6.01
C CYS A 128 -24.35 1.57 -7.28
N SER A 129 -24.39 0.87 -8.42
CA SER A 129 -24.83 1.41 -9.71
C SER A 129 -25.43 0.29 -10.58
N GLY A 130 -26.53 0.56 -11.26
CA GLY A 130 -27.14 -0.38 -12.21
C GLY A 130 -27.55 -1.73 -11.62
N GLY A 131 -27.82 -1.80 -10.32
CA GLY A 131 -28.18 -3.05 -9.63
C GLY A 131 -26.98 -3.89 -9.13
N SER A 132 -25.76 -3.43 -9.38
CA SER A 132 -24.53 -4.01 -8.82
C SER A 132 -23.98 -3.12 -7.70
N CYS A 133 -23.55 -3.73 -6.60
CA CYS A 133 -22.90 -3.06 -5.47
C CYS A 133 -21.51 -3.66 -5.28
N ILE A 134 -20.47 -2.87 -5.55
CA ILE A 134 -19.07 -3.30 -5.57
C ILE A 134 -18.22 -2.48 -4.60
N ALA A 135 -17.08 -3.02 -4.22
CA ALA A 135 -16.04 -2.29 -3.49
C ALA A 135 -14.73 -2.18 -4.28
N LEU A 136 -14.71 -2.58 -5.57
CA LEU A 136 -13.54 -2.60 -6.45
C LEU A 136 -12.85 -1.24 -6.60
N VAL A 137 -13.54 -0.13 -6.35
CA VAL A 137 -12.99 1.23 -6.45
C VAL A 137 -12.87 1.92 -5.08
N ASN A 138 -13.04 1.20 -3.98
CA ASN A 138 -12.93 1.78 -2.63
C ASN A 138 -11.47 1.91 -2.16
N PHE A 139 -10.71 2.78 -2.81
CA PHE A 139 -9.29 3.05 -2.60
C PHE A 139 -9.01 4.23 -1.65
N TRP A 140 -7.74 4.43 -1.29
CA TRP A 140 -7.17 5.61 -0.63
C TRP A 140 -7.94 6.09 0.60
N ARG A 141 -8.11 5.22 1.57
CA ARG A 141 -8.65 5.52 2.89
C ARG A 141 -7.93 4.70 3.94
N SER A 142 -7.89 5.15 5.17
CA SER A 142 -7.21 4.39 6.22
C SER A 142 -7.86 4.56 7.58
N LEU A 143 -7.67 3.54 8.40
CA LEU A 143 -8.12 3.50 9.79
C LEU A 143 -6.97 3.03 10.67
N SER A 144 -6.60 3.81 11.69
CA SER A 144 -5.43 3.47 12.49
C SER A 144 -5.47 3.91 13.95
N ASN A 145 -4.79 3.15 14.79
CA ASN A 145 -4.42 3.47 16.18
C ASN A 145 -5.59 3.88 17.08
N LEU A 146 -6.68 3.12 17.07
CA LEU A 146 -7.86 3.35 17.93
C LEU A 146 -8.62 2.06 18.21
N THR A 147 -9.54 2.13 19.16
CA THR A 147 -10.47 1.04 19.52
C THR A 147 -11.88 1.39 19.07
N ILE A 148 -12.58 0.45 18.45
CA ILE A 148 -13.99 0.56 18.08
C ILE A 148 -14.79 -0.44 18.91
N ASN A 149 -15.75 0.04 19.68
CA ASN A 149 -16.78 -0.78 20.30
C ASN A 149 -18.04 -0.70 19.45
N VAL A 150 -18.34 -1.75 18.71
CA VAL A 150 -19.54 -1.82 17.86
C VAL A 150 -20.78 -1.90 18.76
N THR A 151 -21.63 -0.89 18.75
CA THR A 151 -22.71 -0.75 19.74
C THR A 151 -24.10 -0.87 19.18
N THR A 152 -24.32 -0.51 17.92
CA THR A 152 -25.67 -0.45 17.32
C THR A 152 -25.67 -0.89 15.87
N PRO A 153 -26.81 -1.32 15.33
CA PRO A 153 -26.92 -1.64 13.91
C PRO A 153 -26.58 -0.44 13.03
N ASN A 154 -25.71 -0.66 12.07
CA ASN A 154 -25.46 0.30 10.99
C ASN A 154 -26.58 0.22 9.95
N PHE A 155 -27.03 1.36 9.44
CA PHE A 155 -28.02 1.47 8.35
C PHE A 155 -29.34 0.75 8.60
N GLY A 156 -29.65 0.40 9.86
CA GLY A 156 -30.81 -0.42 10.17
C GLY A 156 -30.67 -1.89 9.75
N CYS A 157 -29.47 -2.35 9.40
CA CYS A 157 -29.17 -3.70 8.93
C CYS A 157 -28.68 -4.58 10.10
N TYR A 158 -27.41 -4.50 10.46
CA TYR A 158 -26.85 -5.21 11.62
C TYR A 158 -25.68 -4.46 12.24
N SER A 159 -25.34 -4.79 13.48
CA SER A 159 -24.20 -4.16 14.17
C SER A 159 -22.89 -4.74 13.63
N GLY A 160 -22.02 -3.89 13.11
CA GLY A 160 -20.74 -4.31 12.57
C GLY A 160 -19.85 -3.14 12.22
N GLU A 161 -18.57 -3.39 12.22
CA GLU A 161 -17.57 -2.56 11.57
C GLU A 161 -17.46 -3.02 10.11
N PHE A 162 -17.82 -2.13 9.17
CA PHE A 162 -17.85 -2.45 7.75
C PHE A 162 -16.63 -1.82 7.06
N TRP A 163 -15.77 -2.67 6.49
CA TRP A 163 -14.59 -2.21 5.76
C TRP A 163 -14.50 -2.83 4.36
N PRO A 164 -15.54 -2.64 3.49
CA PRO A 164 -15.54 -3.10 2.11
C PRO A 164 -14.64 -2.21 1.25
N VAL A 165 -13.39 -2.58 1.16
CA VAL A 165 -12.35 -1.82 0.47
C VAL A 165 -11.61 -2.69 -0.54
N SER A 166 -10.82 -2.04 -1.37
CA SER A 166 -9.81 -2.62 -2.24
C SER A 166 -8.43 -2.06 -1.89
N GLN A 167 -7.50 -2.03 -2.81
CA GLN A 167 -6.11 -1.62 -2.59
C GLN A 167 -5.98 -0.22 -1.96
N ALA A 168 -4.86 0.04 -1.31
CA ALA A 168 -4.54 1.33 -0.68
C ALA A 168 -5.56 1.78 0.39
N ALA A 169 -6.06 0.83 1.17
CA ALA A 169 -7.02 1.09 2.23
C ALA A 169 -6.66 0.34 3.53
N PRO A 170 -5.47 0.58 4.09
CA PRO A 170 -4.97 -0.17 5.24
C PRO A 170 -5.76 0.09 6.52
N MET A 171 -5.87 -0.98 7.33
CA MET A 171 -6.26 -0.93 8.73
C MET A 171 -5.06 -1.34 9.59
N ARG A 172 -4.58 -0.44 10.46
CA ARG A 172 -3.37 -0.67 11.26
C ARG A 172 -3.60 -0.29 12.72
N ARG A 173 -3.16 -1.16 13.63
CA ARG A 173 -3.23 -0.88 15.08
C ARG A 173 -4.65 -0.53 15.54
N VAL A 174 -5.63 -1.32 15.10
CA VAL A 174 -7.04 -1.13 15.46
C VAL A 174 -7.48 -2.31 16.31
N LEU A 175 -8.18 -2.00 17.42
CA LEU A 175 -8.94 -3.00 18.18
C LEU A 175 -10.41 -2.85 17.84
N VAL A 176 -11.05 -3.89 17.34
CA VAL A 176 -12.51 -3.90 17.14
C VAL A 176 -13.16 -4.91 18.06
N ASN A 177 -14.01 -4.43 18.95
CA ASN A 177 -14.86 -5.25 19.81
C ASN A 177 -16.22 -5.41 19.13
N GLY A 178 -16.43 -6.52 18.44
CA GLY A 178 -17.65 -6.83 17.71
C GLY A 178 -17.43 -7.41 16.33
N LEU A 179 -18.52 -7.51 15.56
CA LEU A 179 -18.46 -8.05 14.20
C LEU A 179 -17.67 -7.13 13.26
N VAL A 180 -16.76 -7.72 12.50
CA VAL A 180 -16.09 -7.06 11.37
C VAL A 180 -16.48 -7.75 10.08
N THR A 181 -16.82 -6.97 9.06
CA THR A 181 -17.08 -7.49 7.71
C THR A 181 -16.34 -6.65 6.67
N LEU A 182 -15.66 -7.35 5.77
CA LEU A 182 -14.90 -6.74 4.69
C LEU A 182 -15.73 -6.55 3.41
N MET A 183 -17.05 -6.74 3.54
CA MET A 183 -18.07 -6.38 2.54
C MET A 183 -19.28 -5.78 3.23
N ASP A 184 -19.95 -4.83 2.56
CA ASP A 184 -21.24 -4.29 3.02
C ASP A 184 -22.39 -5.18 2.56
N TYR A 185 -22.75 -6.16 3.38
CA TYR A 185 -23.85 -7.09 3.11
C TYR A 185 -25.25 -6.47 3.20
N CYS A 186 -25.36 -5.21 3.63
CA CYS A 186 -26.62 -4.49 3.64
C CYS A 186 -27.09 -4.07 2.24
N THR A 187 -26.21 -4.12 1.25
CA THR A 187 -26.47 -3.66 -0.12
C THR A 187 -26.48 -4.76 -1.19
N GLY A 188 -26.31 -6.03 -0.81
CA GLY A 188 -26.22 -7.12 -1.78
C GLY A 188 -24.94 -7.10 -2.61
N PRO A 189 -23.76 -7.35 -2.00
CA PRO A 189 -22.46 -7.15 -2.61
C PRO A 189 -22.16 -8.12 -3.75
N SER A 190 -21.37 -7.66 -4.74
CA SER A 190 -20.84 -8.48 -5.83
C SER A 190 -19.33 -8.73 -5.66
N PHE A 191 -18.46 -7.69 -5.78
CA PHE A 191 -17.02 -7.84 -5.91
C PHE A 191 -16.24 -6.83 -5.07
N ALA A 192 -15.05 -7.26 -4.63
CA ALA A 192 -14.00 -6.43 -4.05
C ALA A 192 -12.63 -7.08 -4.31
N SER A 193 -11.56 -6.30 -4.43
CA SER A 193 -10.26 -6.79 -4.89
C SER A 193 -9.18 -6.86 -3.80
N GLY A 194 -9.58 -6.87 -2.53
CA GLY A 194 -8.65 -7.14 -1.43
C GLY A 194 -8.16 -5.91 -0.70
N GLY A 195 -7.50 -6.13 0.42
CA GLY A 195 -6.98 -5.09 1.28
C GLY A 195 -5.91 -5.60 2.24
N PHE A 196 -5.54 -4.76 3.18
CA PHE A 196 -4.42 -4.95 4.09
C PHE A 196 -4.82 -4.67 5.55
N ILE A 197 -4.50 -5.60 6.43
CA ILE A 197 -4.64 -5.45 7.89
C ILE A 197 -3.30 -5.77 8.55
N ALA A 198 -2.84 -4.91 9.48
CA ALA A 198 -1.64 -5.16 10.27
C ALA A 198 -1.76 -4.65 11.70
N ASP A 199 -1.06 -5.32 12.63
CA ASP A 199 -0.95 -4.91 14.05
C ASP A 199 -2.30 -4.62 14.70
N SER A 200 -3.36 -5.38 14.31
CA SER A 200 -4.75 -5.15 14.71
C SER A 200 -5.35 -6.36 15.41
N GLU A 201 -6.34 -6.14 16.26
CA GLU A 201 -7.01 -7.17 17.04
C GLU A 201 -8.52 -7.10 16.85
N PHE A 202 -9.15 -8.25 16.63
CA PHE A 202 -10.59 -8.37 16.39
C PHE A 202 -11.17 -9.35 17.39
N ASP A 203 -11.88 -8.80 18.37
CA ASP A 203 -12.41 -9.54 19.52
C ASP A 203 -13.92 -9.68 19.47
N GLY A 204 -14.40 -10.83 19.94
CA GLY A 204 -15.82 -11.10 20.17
C GLY A 204 -16.61 -11.53 18.94
N SER A 205 -15.97 -11.65 17.76
CA SER A 205 -16.63 -12.18 16.56
C SER A 205 -15.62 -12.62 15.50
N THR A 206 -16.09 -13.48 14.60
CA THR A 206 -15.35 -13.87 13.40
C THR A 206 -15.33 -12.72 12.40
N VAL A 207 -14.18 -12.42 11.79
CA VAL A 207 -14.08 -11.51 10.65
C VAL A 207 -14.68 -12.17 9.42
N ILE A 208 -15.66 -11.53 8.80
CA ILE A 208 -16.33 -12.00 7.58
C ILE A 208 -15.64 -11.35 6.37
N ASN A 209 -14.86 -12.13 5.65
CA ASN A 209 -14.18 -11.66 4.45
C ASN A 209 -15.16 -11.34 3.30
N GLY A 210 -16.17 -12.16 3.12
CA GLY A 210 -17.21 -11.94 2.12
C GLY A 210 -16.76 -12.28 0.70
N SER A 211 -17.04 -11.39 -0.24
CA SER A 211 -16.67 -11.53 -1.65
C SER A 211 -15.33 -10.85 -2.00
N GLN A 212 -14.44 -10.71 -1.04
CA GLN A 212 -13.08 -10.25 -1.28
C GLN A 212 -12.26 -11.29 -2.04
N GLN A 213 -11.76 -10.94 -3.20
CA GLN A 213 -10.99 -11.82 -4.08
C GLN A 213 -9.70 -12.29 -3.42
N GLN A 214 -9.02 -11.39 -2.75
CA GLN A 214 -7.79 -11.62 -1.99
C GLN A 214 -7.74 -10.73 -0.76
N TRP A 215 -6.91 -11.12 0.22
CA TRP A 215 -6.66 -10.31 1.41
C TRP A 215 -5.35 -10.69 2.07
N VAL A 216 -4.69 -9.73 2.72
CA VAL A 216 -3.52 -10.00 3.55
C VAL A 216 -3.70 -9.47 4.97
N VAL A 217 -3.36 -10.30 5.95
CA VAL A 217 -3.32 -9.97 7.37
C VAL A 217 -1.95 -10.33 7.93
N ARG A 218 -1.29 -9.41 8.59
CA ARG A 218 -0.03 -9.69 9.28
C ARG A 218 -0.02 -9.18 10.72
N ASN A 219 0.71 -9.89 11.59
CA ASN A 219 0.96 -9.49 12.99
C ASN A 219 -0.30 -8.99 13.71
N SER A 220 -1.38 -9.75 13.61
CA SER A 220 -2.68 -9.40 14.16
C SER A 220 -3.23 -10.54 15.02
N LYS A 221 -4.36 -10.31 15.70
CA LYS A 221 -5.12 -11.35 16.41
C LYS A 221 -6.54 -11.39 15.89
N LEU A 222 -7.03 -12.60 15.60
CA LEU A 222 -8.38 -12.87 15.11
C LEU A 222 -9.07 -13.87 16.03
N ASP A 223 -10.33 -13.64 16.39
CA ASP A 223 -11.18 -14.65 17.01
C ASP A 223 -11.78 -15.64 16.00
N GLY A 224 -11.55 -15.38 14.72
CA GLY A 224 -11.91 -16.23 13.61
C GLY A 224 -11.90 -15.48 12.28
N TRP A 225 -11.90 -16.24 11.17
CA TRP A 225 -11.96 -15.73 9.82
C TRP A 225 -12.82 -16.63 8.97
N THR A 226 -13.71 -16.07 8.18
CA THR A 226 -14.58 -16.86 7.32
C THR A 226 -14.64 -16.31 5.90
N ASN A 227 -15.01 -17.16 4.99
CA ASN A 227 -14.98 -16.96 3.57
C ASN A 227 -13.56 -16.76 3.04
N GLY A 228 -13.42 -16.76 1.76
CA GLY A 228 -12.19 -16.54 1.03
C GLY A 228 -12.46 -16.88 -0.40
N VAL A 229 -12.17 -15.97 -1.32
CA VAL A 229 -12.47 -16.25 -2.71
C VAL A 229 -11.30 -16.95 -3.37
N TRP A 230 -10.14 -16.30 -3.52
CA TRP A 230 -9.04 -16.91 -4.27
C TRP A 230 -7.70 -16.91 -3.55
N ASN A 231 -7.40 -15.89 -2.74
CA ASN A 231 -6.09 -15.76 -2.11
C ASN A 231 -6.17 -15.00 -0.78
N GLN A 232 -5.97 -15.72 0.32
CA GLN A 232 -6.01 -15.16 1.66
C GLN A 232 -4.69 -15.48 2.37
N VAL A 233 -3.91 -14.46 2.71
CA VAL A 233 -2.56 -14.63 3.26
C VAL A 233 -2.49 -14.11 4.69
N PHE A 234 -1.95 -14.95 5.57
CA PHE A 234 -1.76 -14.64 7.00
C PHE A 234 -0.29 -14.82 7.37
N SER A 235 0.32 -13.82 7.99
CA SER A 235 1.70 -13.87 8.43
C SER A 235 1.83 -13.43 9.89
N GLY A 236 2.27 -14.34 10.76
CA GLY A 236 2.41 -14.05 12.19
C GLY A 236 1.10 -13.64 12.88
N VAL A 237 -0.03 -14.25 12.50
CA VAL A 237 -1.35 -13.91 12.99
C VAL A 237 -1.82 -14.92 14.02
N VAL A 238 -2.18 -14.47 15.22
CA VAL A 238 -2.81 -15.29 16.26
C VAL A 238 -4.27 -15.55 15.85
N GLY A 239 -4.70 -16.83 15.86
CA GLY A 239 -6.05 -17.21 15.46
C GLY A 239 -6.28 -17.25 13.93
N ALA A 240 -5.22 -17.19 13.13
CA ALA A 240 -5.32 -17.37 11.69
C ALA A 240 -5.91 -18.74 11.31
N PRO A 241 -6.60 -18.87 10.17
CA PRO A 241 -6.93 -20.16 9.60
C PRO A 241 -5.67 -21.02 9.38
N ALA A 242 -5.81 -22.34 9.49
CA ALA A 242 -4.72 -23.25 9.16
C ALA A 242 -4.36 -23.14 7.66
N GLN A 243 -3.08 -23.42 7.33
CA GLN A 243 -2.64 -23.53 5.94
C GLN A 243 -3.57 -24.45 5.15
N CYS A 244 -4.10 -23.94 4.04
CA CYS A 244 -5.02 -24.69 3.19
C CYS A 244 -5.10 -24.05 1.79
N PHE A 245 -4.24 -24.46 0.89
CA PHE A 245 -4.22 -23.95 -0.47
C PHE A 245 -3.96 -25.10 -1.46
N PRO A 246 -4.66 -25.18 -2.56
CA PRO A 246 -5.78 -24.36 -3.06
C PRO A 246 -7.15 -24.80 -2.55
N ALA A 247 -7.20 -25.70 -1.58
CA ALA A 247 -8.37 -26.50 -1.29
C ALA A 247 -9.52 -25.74 -0.65
N ALA A 248 -10.67 -25.82 -1.27
CA ALA A 248 -11.93 -25.34 -0.73
C ALA A 248 -12.46 -26.14 0.50
N SER A 249 -11.83 -27.25 0.87
CA SER A 249 -12.31 -28.15 1.93
C SER A 249 -12.16 -27.61 3.36
N CYS A 250 -11.41 -26.53 3.54
CA CYS A 250 -11.11 -25.92 4.85
C CYS A 250 -11.68 -24.52 5.01
N GLY A 251 -12.61 -24.10 4.17
CA GLY A 251 -13.32 -22.82 4.26
C GLY A 251 -12.73 -21.67 3.44
N GLY A 252 -11.62 -21.88 2.76
CA GLY A 252 -11.01 -20.92 1.85
C GLY A 252 -9.57 -21.26 1.49
N PRO A 253 -9.01 -20.61 0.43
CA PRO A 253 -7.62 -20.78 0.01
C PRO A 253 -6.70 -19.94 0.91
N TYR A 254 -6.17 -20.56 1.95
CA TYR A 254 -5.38 -19.88 2.98
C TYR A 254 -3.89 -20.22 2.87
N THR A 255 -3.07 -19.17 2.72
CA THR A 255 -1.62 -19.22 2.87
C THR A 255 -1.26 -18.68 4.25
N THR A 256 -0.74 -19.54 5.15
CA THR A 256 -0.54 -19.16 6.55
C THR A 256 0.90 -19.42 6.99
N LEU A 257 1.61 -18.34 7.31
CA LEU A 257 2.96 -18.37 7.88
C LEU A 257 2.87 -18.16 9.39
N ALA A 258 3.54 -19.06 10.14
CA ALA A 258 3.54 -19.01 11.61
C ALA A 258 4.11 -17.70 12.18
N THR A 259 5.09 -17.10 11.51
CA THR A 259 5.76 -15.86 11.92
C THR A 259 5.95 -14.93 10.74
N SER A 260 6.08 -13.64 11.01
CA SER A 260 6.56 -12.65 10.05
C SER A 260 8.08 -12.51 10.19
N PRO A 261 8.89 -12.75 9.13
CA PRO A 261 10.35 -12.82 9.22
C PRO A 261 11.01 -11.56 9.80
N VAL A 262 10.68 -10.40 9.27
CA VAL A 262 11.14 -9.10 9.76
C VAL A 262 10.03 -8.07 9.58
N THR A 263 9.66 -7.37 10.64
CA THR A 263 8.64 -6.32 10.60
C THR A 263 9.13 -5.07 11.32
N ARG A 264 8.66 -3.95 10.88
CA ARG A 264 8.75 -2.66 11.56
C ARG A 264 7.45 -1.93 11.27
N GLU A 265 6.68 -1.61 12.32
CA GLU A 265 5.40 -0.98 12.10
C GLU A 265 5.54 0.47 11.62
N ALA A 266 4.51 0.99 10.95
CA ALA A 266 4.47 2.35 10.46
C ALA A 266 4.66 3.36 11.59
N PRO A 267 5.40 4.47 11.38
CA PRO A 267 5.47 5.56 12.35
C PRO A 267 4.10 6.24 12.46
N TYR A 268 3.73 6.70 13.67
CA TYR A 268 2.44 7.37 13.88
C TYR A 268 2.55 8.59 14.78
N LEU A 269 1.73 9.58 14.47
CA LEU A 269 1.57 10.79 15.28
C LEU A 269 0.78 10.44 16.56
N TYR A 270 1.24 10.92 17.71
CA TYR A 270 0.52 10.78 18.95
C TYR A 270 0.74 11.96 19.88
N MET A 271 -0.15 12.13 20.86
CA MET A 271 -0.05 13.11 21.94
C MET A 271 0.32 12.41 23.25
N ASP A 272 1.35 12.90 23.92
CA ASP A 272 1.74 12.38 25.23
C ASP A 272 0.81 12.88 26.34
N SER A 273 0.99 12.35 27.56
CA SER A 273 0.18 12.72 28.74
C SER A 273 0.29 14.19 29.16
N ASN A 274 1.25 14.93 28.62
CA ASN A 274 1.42 16.37 28.87
C ASN A 274 0.82 17.22 27.73
N GLY A 275 0.18 16.59 26.74
CA GLY A 275 -0.41 17.28 25.59
C GLY A 275 0.61 17.64 24.50
N ASN A 276 1.83 17.11 24.53
CA ASN A 276 2.82 17.37 23.50
C ASN A 276 2.68 16.35 22.34
N TYR A 277 2.74 16.84 21.11
CA TYR A 277 2.75 16.01 19.93
C TYR A 277 4.14 15.39 19.69
N ASN A 278 4.14 14.13 19.37
CA ASN A 278 5.31 13.33 19.03
C ASN A 278 4.99 12.39 17.87
N VAL A 279 6.01 11.96 17.13
CA VAL A 279 5.90 10.82 16.22
C VAL A 279 6.58 9.62 16.89
N PHE A 280 5.82 8.54 17.05
CA PHE A 280 6.38 7.29 17.52
C PHE A 280 6.95 6.49 16.37
N VAL A 281 8.15 5.96 16.55
CA VAL A 281 8.86 5.10 15.59
C VAL A 281 8.99 3.72 16.22
N PRO A 282 8.20 2.73 15.76
CA PRO A 282 8.29 1.37 16.26
C PRO A 282 9.64 0.72 15.97
N ALA A 283 10.06 -0.15 16.89
CA ALA A 283 11.28 -0.93 16.73
C ALA A 283 11.08 -2.07 15.71
N VAL A 284 12.16 -2.48 15.05
CA VAL A 284 12.17 -3.69 14.23
C VAL A 284 11.94 -4.92 15.10
N GLN A 285 11.22 -5.90 14.55
CA GLN A 285 10.98 -7.21 15.15
C GLN A 285 11.34 -8.31 14.15
N PHE A 286 11.76 -9.47 14.66
CA PHE A 286 12.12 -10.64 13.87
C PHE A 286 11.28 -11.82 14.32
N ASN A 287 10.81 -12.62 13.36
CA ASN A 287 9.94 -13.79 13.58
C ASN A 287 8.76 -13.45 14.51
N SER A 288 8.15 -12.29 14.25
CA SER A 288 7.11 -11.72 15.11
C SER A 288 5.75 -12.40 14.91
N VAL A 289 4.95 -12.40 15.98
CA VAL A 289 3.59 -12.96 16.02
C VAL A 289 2.68 -12.05 16.84
N GLY A 290 1.46 -11.83 16.36
CA GLY A 290 0.45 -11.01 17.05
C GLY A 290 0.79 -9.53 17.04
N THR A 291 -0.04 -8.74 17.73
CA THR A 291 0.09 -7.28 17.77
C THR A 291 1.27 -6.83 18.63
N THR A 292 1.91 -5.72 18.25
CA THR A 292 3.06 -5.16 18.98
C THR A 292 2.69 -4.61 20.35
N TRP A 293 1.41 -4.41 20.60
CA TRP A 293 0.85 -3.81 21.82
C TRP A 293 0.09 -4.80 22.73
N ALA A 294 -0.01 -6.09 22.36
CA ALA A 294 -0.72 -7.11 23.13
C ALA A 294 -0.18 -7.32 24.55
N ASN A 295 1.14 -7.22 24.73
CA ASN A 295 1.81 -7.52 26.01
C ASN A 295 2.40 -6.26 26.66
N GLY A 296 1.83 -5.10 26.39
CA GLY A 296 2.30 -3.81 26.89
C GLY A 296 2.57 -2.81 25.77
N PRO A 297 3.22 -1.68 26.06
CA PRO A 297 3.46 -0.66 25.07
C PRO A 297 4.33 -1.16 23.91
N THR A 298 3.95 -0.84 22.68
CA THR A 298 4.76 -1.12 21.48
C THR A 298 6.21 -0.67 21.69
N PRO A 299 7.22 -1.54 21.47
CA PRO A 299 8.62 -1.16 21.55
C PRO A 299 8.98 -0.14 20.47
N GLY A 300 9.85 0.82 20.80
CA GLY A 300 10.29 1.86 19.87
C GLY A 300 10.74 3.14 20.57
N SER A 301 10.77 4.22 19.81
CA SER A 301 11.21 5.52 20.31
C SER A 301 10.31 6.65 19.84
N SER A 302 10.28 7.74 20.61
CA SER A 302 9.48 8.93 20.31
C SER A 302 10.39 10.05 19.78
N ILE A 303 9.96 10.72 18.74
CA ILE A 303 10.61 11.91 18.20
C ILE A 303 9.68 13.10 18.43
N PRO A 304 10.10 14.13 19.20
CA PRO A 304 9.28 15.31 19.44
C PRO A 304 8.92 16.02 18.13
N ILE A 305 7.71 16.58 18.05
CA ILE A 305 7.20 17.28 16.86
C ILE A 305 8.14 18.43 16.44
N SER A 306 8.86 19.02 17.38
CA SER A 306 9.86 20.08 17.11
C SER A 306 11.02 19.62 16.22
N LYS A 307 11.22 18.30 16.06
CA LYS A 307 12.22 17.71 15.14
C LYS A 307 11.68 17.48 13.73
N PHE A 308 10.43 17.85 13.49
CA PHE A 308 9.78 17.74 12.18
C PHE A 308 9.61 19.12 11.53
N PHE A 309 9.71 19.14 10.22
CA PHE A 309 9.13 20.18 9.40
C PHE A 309 7.73 19.72 8.98
N ILE A 310 6.73 20.52 9.31
CA ILE A 310 5.34 20.26 8.92
C ILE A 310 5.08 21.02 7.63
N ALA A 311 5.20 20.32 6.51
CA ALA A 311 5.02 20.89 5.19
C ALA A 311 3.53 21.02 4.86
N GLN A 312 3.17 22.14 4.28
CA GLN A 312 1.87 22.44 3.69
C GLN A 312 1.97 22.32 2.16
N PRO A 313 0.89 22.04 1.42
CA PRO A 313 0.91 21.98 -0.04
C PRO A 313 1.43 23.24 -0.73
N THR A 314 1.42 24.36 -0.02
CA THR A 314 1.96 25.66 -0.48
C THR A 314 3.48 25.77 -0.34
N ASN A 315 4.15 24.85 0.37
CA ASN A 315 5.60 24.86 0.48
C ASN A 315 6.23 24.35 -0.81
N SER A 316 7.24 25.05 -1.31
CA SER A 316 8.01 24.60 -2.46
C SER A 316 8.89 23.41 -2.11
N ALA A 317 9.25 22.60 -3.11
CA ALA A 317 10.23 21.51 -2.94
C ALA A 317 11.58 22.00 -2.40
N ALA A 318 12.01 23.20 -2.78
CA ALA A 318 13.22 23.83 -2.25
C ALA A 318 13.14 24.11 -0.74
N GLN A 319 11.99 24.58 -0.25
CA GLN A 319 11.77 24.80 1.19
C GLN A 319 11.80 23.48 1.95
N ILE A 320 11.14 22.45 1.44
CA ILE A 320 11.13 21.11 2.05
C ILE A 320 12.57 20.55 2.09
N ASN A 321 13.29 20.58 0.97
CA ASN A 321 14.67 20.11 0.89
C ASN A 321 15.61 20.84 1.86
N THR A 322 15.43 22.16 2.01
CA THR A 322 16.22 22.93 2.99
C THR A 322 16.03 22.40 4.41
N GLN A 323 14.79 22.06 4.80
CA GLN A 323 14.52 21.53 6.14
C GLN A 323 15.07 20.11 6.33
N LEU A 324 14.95 19.25 5.31
CA LEU A 324 15.56 17.91 5.32
C LEU A 324 17.09 18.00 5.46
N LEU A 325 17.75 18.90 4.74
CA LEU A 325 19.20 19.15 4.84
C LEU A 325 19.61 19.69 6.22
N LEU A 326 18.76 20.50 6.87
CA LEU A 326 18.96 20.97 8.24
C LEU A 326 18.71 19.88 9.30
N GLY A 327 18.43 18.63 8.90
CA GLY A 327 18.28 17.49 9.79
C GLY A 327 16.87 17.32 10.39
N LYS A 328 15.86 18.02 9.86
CA LYS A 328 14.46 17.78 10.23
C LYS A 328 13.96 16.50 9.62
N ASN A 329 13.04 15.82 10.31
CA ASN A 329 12.10 14.87 9.73
C ASN A 329 10.98 15.65 9.02
N LEU A 330 10.13 14.97 8.27
CA LEU A 330 9.11 15.60 7.46
C LEU A 330 7.72 15.04 7.84
N ILE A 331 6.76 15.93 8.06
CA ILE A 331 5.34 15.62 7.99
C ILE A 331 4.78 16.31 6.75
N LEU A 332 4.13 15.55 5.88
CA LEU A 332 3.36 16.06 4.74
C LEU A 332 1.89 16.14 5.16
N THR A 333 1.32 17.34 5.16
CA THR A 333 -0.10 17.53 5.50
C THR A 333 -1.01 17.21 4.32
N PRO A 334 -2.32 16.95 4.54
CA PRO A 334 -3.23 16.57 3.47
C PRO A 334 -3.29 17.61 2.35
N GLY A 335 -3.04 17.17 1.11
CA GLY A 335 -3.12 18.00 -0.09
C GLY A 335 -2.29 17.46 -1.24
N VAL A 336 -2.24 18.23 -2.32
CA VAL A 336 -1.48 17.93 -3.53
C VAL A 336 -0.25 18.83 -3.60
N TYR A 337 0.93 18.23 -3.74
CA TYR A 337 2.23 18.91 -3.80
C TYR A 337 2.79 18.78 -5.22
N ASN A 338 2.82 19.87 -5.95
CA ASN A 338 3.47 19.94 -7.26
C ASN A 338 4.97 20.19 -7.05
N LEU A 339 5.79 19.25 -7.51
CA LEU A 339 7.22 19.25 -7.27
C LEU A 339 7.98 19.70 -8.51
N ASN A 340 8.58 20.88 -8.44
CA ASN A 340 9.50 21.38 -9.48
C ASN A 340 10.96 20.97 -9.24
N GLN A 341 11.24 20.30 -8.13
CA GLN A 341 12.52 19.71 -7.76
C GLN A 341 12.29 18.40 -7.03
N THR A 342 13.20 17.45 -7.18
CA THR A 342 13.23 16.19 -6.43
C THR A 342 13.34 16.44 -4.94
N LEU A 343 12.54 15.78 -4.14
CA LEU A 343 12.73 15.74 -2.69
C LEU A 343 13.89 14.80 -2.34
N LEU A 344 14.83 15.28 -1.52
CA LEU A 344 16.07 14.55 -1.21
C LEU A 344 16.14 14.18 0.27
N VAL A 345 16.06 12.89 0.58
CA VAL A 345 16.31 12.35 1.90
C VAL A 345 17.74 11.83 1.96
N THR A 346 18.61 12.56 2.64
CA THR A 346 20.06 12.30 2.64
C THR A 346 20.60 11.76 3.96
N ARG A 347 19.78 11.79 5.04
CA ARG A 347 20.20 11.40 6.38
C ARG A 347 19.55 10.07 6.79
N PRO A 348 20.33 9.13 7.38
CA PRO A 348 19.76 7.95 8.05
C PRO A 348 18.72 8.34 9.12
N ASP A 349 17.86 7.40 9.47
CA ASP A 349 16.85 7.54 10.53
C ASP A 349 15.87 8.71 10.29
N THR A 350 15.71 9.15 9.02
CA THR A 350 14.74 10.19 8.66
C THR A 350 13.36 9.59 8.53
N VAL A 351 12.37 10.22 9.16
CA VAL A 351 10.95 9.89 9.03
C VAL A 351 10.28 10.90 8.10
N VAL A 352 9.61 10.39 7.07
CA VAL A 352 8.67 11.11 6.20
C VAL A 352 7.29 10.53 6.45
N LEU A 353 6.42 11.28 7.13
CA LEU A 353 5.09 10.85 7.51
C LEU A 353 4.03 11.67 6.77
N GLY A 354 3.22 11.01 5.94
CA GLY A 354 2.05 11.59 5.31
C GLY A 354 0.83 11.52 6.23
N LEU A 355 0.09 12.61 6.32
CA LEU A 355 -1.22 12.67 6.97
C LEU A 355 -2.30 12.85 5.90
N GLY A 356 -3.29 11.96 5.83
CA GLY A 356 -4.43 12.10 4.92
C GLY A 356 -4.05 12.04 3.44
N PHE A 357 -3.18 11.12 3.07
CA PHE A 357 -2.82 10.84 1.67
C PHE A 357 -2.23 12.03 0.88
N PRO A 358 -1.23 12.75 1.41
CA PRO A 358 -0.54 13.78 0.62
C PRO A 358 -0.04 13.18 -0.69
N THR A 359 -0.29 13.89 -1.78
CA THR A 359 0.00 13.40 -3.13
C THR A 359 1.11 14.24 -3.74
N LEU A 360 2.22 13.60 -4.12
CA LEU A 360 3.40 14.22 -4.71
C LEU A 360 3.35 14.05 -6.23
N ILE A 361 3.35 15.15 -6.98
CA ILE A 361 3.29 15.18 -8.44
C ILE A 361 4.56 15.83 -8.98
N PRO A 362 5.43 15.12 -9.71
CA PRO A 362 6.61 15.71 -10.31
C PRO A 362 6.24 16.55 -11.52
N GLU A 363 6.73 17.78 -11.57
CA GLU A 363 6.69 18.62 -12.76
C GLU A 363 7.87 18.28 -13.69
N ASN A 364 7.70 18.46 -14.98
CA ASN A 364 8.77 18.35 -16.00
C ASN A 364 9.52 17.00 -16.05
N GLY A 365 8.87 15.90 -15.65
CA GLY A 365 9.44 14.55 -15.77
C GLY A 365 10.63 14.26 -14.81
N ILE A 366 10.72 14.96 -13.69
CA ILE A 366 11.73 14.68 -12.66
C ILE A 366 11.36 13.46 -11.81
N VAL A 367 12.32 12.93 -11.02
CA VAL A 367 12.06 11.98 -9.94
C VAL A 367 11.39 12.71 -8.78
N SER A 368 10.27 12.21 -8.25
CA SER A 368 9.56 12.89 -7.16
C SER A 368 10.37 12.89 -5.86
N MET A 369 10.92 11.74 -5.47
CA MET A 369 11.73 11.63 -4.25
C MET A 369 12.89 10.66 -4.44
N ILE A 370 14.03 10.99 -3.85
CA ILE A 370 15.21 10.13 -3.76
C ILE A 370 15.59 9.98 -2.29
N VAL A 371 15.65 8.75 -1.82
CA VAL A 371 16.15 8.38 -0.49
C VAL A 371 17.53 7.75 -0.67
N LEU A 372 18.58 8.41 -0.23
CA LEU A 372 19.95 7.93 -0.41
C LEU A 372 20.38 6.86 0.62
N PRO A 373 20.08 7.02 1.95
CA PRO A 373 20.50 6.03 2.96
C PRO A 373 19.71 4.72 2.84
N GLN A 374 20.28 3.64 3.40
CA GLN A 374 19.64 2.34 3.55
C GLN A 374 19.39 1.97 5.02
N LYS A 375 19.58 2.92 5.95
CA LYS A 375 19.47 2.69 7.39
C LYS A 375 18.39 3.55 7.99
N GLY A 376 17.38 2.92 8.56
CA GLY A 376 16.37 3.51 9.46
C GLY A 376 15.44 4.54 8.83
N VAL A 377 15.49 4.78 7.51
CA VAL A 377 14.59 5.74 6.87
C VAL A 377 13.20 5.13 6.73
N MET A 378 12.19 5.88 7.11
CA MET A 378 10.79 5.48 6.98
C MET A 378 10.03 6.51 6.14
N VAL A 379 9.33 6.05 5.10
CA VAL A 379 8.37 6.85 4.34
C VAL A 379 7.01 6.18 4.48
N SER A 380 6.00 6.93 4.90
CA SER A 380 4.68 6.37 5.22
C SER A 380 3.54 7.28 4.77
N GLY A 381 2.43 6.67 4.29
CA GLY A 381 1.15 7.32 4.07
C GLY A 381 1.13 8.33 2.92
N THR A 382 1.86 8.08 1.83
CA THR A 382 2.00 9.03 0.71
C THR A 382 1.57 8.43 -0.63
N ILE A 383 1.04 9.28 -1.52
CA ILE A 383 0.77 8.92 -2.92
C ILE A 383 1.79 9.64 -3.82
N PHE A 384 2.35 8.92 -4.77
CA PHE A 384 3.17 9.45 -5.86
C PHE A 384 2.37 9.36 -7.16
N ASP A 385 1.89 10.50 -7.67
CA ASP A 385 1.24 10.58 -8.98
C ASP A 385 2.25 10.93 -10.06
N ALA A 386 2.09 10.34 -11.24
CA ALA A 386 2.85 10.76 -12.39
C ALA A 386 2.34 12.12 -12.92
N GLY A 387 3.25 12.99 -13.29
CA GLY A 387 2.95 14.22 -14.02
C GLY A 387 2.78 13.98 -15.53
N PRO A 388 2.37 15.02 -16.29
CA PRO A 388 2.12 14.88 -17.73
C PRO A 388 3.39 14.64 -18.55
N ALA A 389 4.57 15.01 -18.06
CA ALA A 389 5.85 14.67 -18.65
C ALA A 389 6.38 13.36 -18.05
N ASN A 390 6.88 12.45 -18.88
CA ASN A 390 7.36 11.16 -18.40
C ASN A 390 8.50 11.29 -17.39
N SER A 391 8.27 10.80 -16.17
CA SER A 391 9.31 10.62 -15.16
C SER A 391 10.05 9.30 -15.40
N PRO A 392 11.40 9.28 -15.40
CA PRO A 392 12.12 8.01 -15.53
C PRO A 392 11.86 7.09 -14.33
N LEU A 393 11.52 7.69 -13.18
CA LEU A 393 11.23 7.02 -11.92
C LEU A 393 10.45 7.98 -11.00
N LEU A 394 9.45 7.47 -10.25
CA LEU A 394 8.75 8.31 -9.26
C LEU A 394 9.47 8.30 -7.91
N LEU A 395 9.87 7.13 -7.39
CA LEU A 395 10.61 7.01 -6.12
C LEU A 395 11.83 6.09 -6.24
N LEU A 396 13.02 6.63 -5.89
CA LEU A 396 14.21 5.82 -5.61
C LEU A 396 14.37 5.64 -4.10
N PHE A 397 14.38 4.39 -3.61
CA PHE A 397 14.50 4.08 -2.20
C PHE A 397 15.76 3.27 -1.89
N GLY A 398 16.71 3.92 -1.23
CA GLY A 398 18.04 3.41 -0.99
C GLY A 398 18.97 3.50 -2.19
N THR A 399 20.26 3.46 -1.96
CA THR A 399 21.31 3.41 -3.00
C THR A 399 22.35 2.37 -2.64
N PRO A 400 23.05 1.77 -3.64
CA PRO A 400 24.09 0.77 -3.36
C PRO A 400 25.24 1.23 -2.44
N PHE A 401 25.40 2.54 -2.28
CA PHE A 401 26.46 3.17 -1.50
C PHE A 401 26.01 3.73 -0.16
N GLY A 402 24.72 3.64 0.18
CA GLY A 402 24.16 4.14 1.43
C GLY A 402 24.60 3.33 2.65
N ALA A 403 24.53 3.95 3.84
CA ALA A 403 24.75 3.24 5.10
C ALA A 403 23.70 2.12 5.26
N ARG A 404 24.14 0.91 5.64
CA ARG A 404 23.33 -0.30 5.73
C ARG A 404 23.17 -0.74 7.18
N SER A 405 22.02 -1.36 7.50
CA SER A 405 21.82 -2.02 8.78
C SER A 405 20.69 -3.03 8.70
N SER A 406 20.93 -4.27 9.08
CA SER A 406 19.89 -5.29 9.24
C SER A 406 19.13 -5.14 10.56
N SER A 407 19.74 -4.53 11.56
CA SER A 407 19.11 -4.24 12.86
C SER A 407 18.33 -2.92 12.87
N ASP A 408 18.41 -2.13 11.80
CA ASP A 408 17.70 -0.87 11.63
C ASP A 408 17.32 -0.69 10.15
N PRO A 409 16.42 -1.56 9.64
CA PRO A 409 15.99 -1.56 8.25
C PRO A 409 15.24 -0.27 7.91
N SER A 410 15.42 0.20 6.68
CA SER A 410 14.54 1.23 6.11
C SER A 410 13.22 0.60 5.67
N ALA A 411 12.13 1.39 5.66
CA ALA A 411 10.81 0.87 5.34
C ALA A 411 9.94 1.87 4.56
N LEU A 412 9.09 1.33 3.67
CA LEU A 412 7.96 2.00 3.06
C LEU A 412 6.67 1.40 3.62
N HIS A 413 5.74 2.25 4.11
CA HIS A 413 4.45 1.83 4.64
C HIS A 413 3.33 2.63 3.98
N ASP A 414 2.31 1.96 3.43
CA ASP A 414 1.17 2.65 2.82
C ASP A 414 1.63 3.68 1.78
N VAL A 415 2.52 3.26 0.88
CA VAL A 415 3.07 4.10 -0.19
C VAL A 415 2.49 3.65 -1.52
N PHE A 416 1.82 4.58 -2.20
CA PHE A 416 1.04 4.28 -3.37
C PHE A 416 1.52 5.08 -4.57
N PHE A 417 1.43 4.47 -5.76
CA PHE A 417 1.84 5.07 -7.03
C PHE A 417 0.67 5.06 -8.00
N ARG A 418 0.48 6.17 -8.72
CA ARG A 418 -0.60 6.28 -9.68
C ARG A 418 -0.13 6.96 -10.97
N ILE A 419 -0.38 6.29 -12.10
CA ILE A 419 -0.05 6.80 -13.43
C ILE A 419 -1.35 6.94 -14.24
N GLY A 420 -1.81 8.16 -14.47
CA GLY A 420 -3.14 8.43 -15.02
C GLY A 420 -4.23 8.42 -13.93
N GLY A 421 -5.49 8.37 -14.34
CA GLY A 421 -6.67 8.32 -13.47
C GLY A 421 -7.10 9.71 -12.99
N ALA A 422 -6.38 10.36 -12.10
CA ALA A 422 -6.72 11.72 -11.65
C ALA A 422 -6.40 12.78 -12.70
N GLN A 423 -5.30 12.60 -13.41
CA GLN A 423 -4.81 13.46 -14.47
C GLN A 423 -3.98 12.66 -15.46
N PRO A 424 -3.75 13.15 -16.69
CA PRO A 424 -2.76 12.54 -17.58
C PRO A 424 -1.39 12.47 -16.91
N GLY A 425 -0.76 11.30 -16.94
CA GLY A 425 0.54 11.09 -16.31
C GLY A 425 1.31 9.96 -16.95
N GLN A 426 2.65 10.05 -16.95
CA GLN A 426 3.55 9.04 -17.51
C GLN A 426 4.74 8.84 -16.57
N ALA A 427 5.14 7.58 -16.38
CA ALA A 427 6.36 7.25 -15.66
C ALA A 427 6.93 5.92 -16.17
N THR A 428 8.24 5.88 -16.46
CA THR A 428 8.85 4.62 -16.91
C THR A 428 8.84 3.56 -15.82
N VAL A 429 9.17 3.94 -14.59
CA VAL A 429 9.14 3.08 -13.39
C VAL A 429 8.49 3.83 -12.24
N SER A 430 7.64 3.16 -11.45
CA SER A 430 7.07 3.79 -10.26
C SER A 430 8.03 3.75 -9.07
N LEU A 431 8.50 2.58 -8.69
CA LEU A 431 9.35 2.39 -7.51
C LEU A 431 10.61 1.59 -7.86
N ALA A 432 11.77 2.11 -7.48
CA ALA A 432 13.02 1.37 -7.48
C ALA A 432 13.56 1.25 -6.04
N VAL A 433 13.77 0.01 -5.57
CA VAL A 433 14.32 -0.31 -4.26
C VAL A 433 15.73 -0.87 -4.45
N SER A 434 16.72 -0.03 -4.16
CA SER A 434 18.14 -0.39 -4.26
C SER A 434 18.81 -0.52 -2.88
N GLY A 435 18.04 -0.31 -1.81
CA GLY A 435 18.50 -0.49 -0.44
C GLY A 435 18.41 -1.93 0.01
N ASP A 436 19.49 -2.46 0.59
CA ASP A 436 19.49 -3.77 1.26
C ASP A 436 18.66 -3.71 2.56
N ASN A 437 18.13 -4.85 2.99
CA ASN A 437 17.35 -5.01 4.22
C ASN A 437 16.15 -4.06 4.31
N THR A 438 15.51 -3.75 3.18
CA THR A 438 14.35 -2.85 3.12
C THR A 438 13.06 -3.64 3.39
N ILE A 439 12.11 -3.00 4.07
CA ILE A 439 10.76 -3.52 4.29
C ILE A 439 9.80 -2.71 3.41
N LEU A 440 9.00 -3.41 2.60
CA LEU A 440 7.88 -2.87 1.84
C LEU A 440 6.59 -3.40 2.49
N ASP A 441 5.69 -2.52 2.88
CA ASP A 441 4.55 -2.89 3.72
C ASP A 441 3.30 -2.12 3.28
N ASP A 442 2.42 -2.78 2.54
CA ASP A 442 1.28 -2.21 1.83
C ASP A 442 1.70 -1.20 0.75
N ILE A 443 2.13 -1.73 -0.38
CA ILE A 443 2.52 -0.96 -1.55
C ILE A 443 1.53 -1.24 -2.69
N TRP A 444 0.94 -0.20 -3.24
CA TRP A 444 0.16 -0.31 -4.47
C TRP A 444 0.75 0.58 -5.57
N ALA A 445 1.18 -0.05 -6.64
CA ALA A 445 1.62 0.63 -7.85
C ALA A 445 0.60 0.36 -8.96
N TRP A 446 -0.05 1.42 -9.43
CA TRP A 446 -1.20 1.34 -10.34
C TRP A 446 -1.00 2.21 -11.58
N ARG A 447 -0.88 1.57 -12.73
CA ARG A 447 -1.13 2.25 -14.00
C ARG A 447 -2.65 2.25 -14.20
N ALA A 448 -3.28 3.42 -14.06
CA ALA A 448 -4.74 3.53 -14.04
C ALA A 448 -5.37 2.93 -15.30
N ASP A 449 -6.37 2.09 -15.09
CA ASP A 449 -7.22 1.48 -16.12
C ASP A 449 -8.48 2.29 -16.40
N HIS A 450 -8.82 3.24 -15.51
CA HIS A 450 -9.96 4.14 -15.63
C HIS A 450 -9.66 5.56 -15.10
N GLY A 451 -10.50 6.52 -15.46
CA GLY A 451 -10.34 7.93 -15.09
C GLY A 451 -9.77 8.79 -16.22
N ASN A 452 -9.06 9.86 -15.88
CA ASN A 452 -8.51 10.82 -16.83
C ASN A 452 -7.15 10.40 -17.37
N GLY A 453 -6.93 10.60 -18.68
CA GLY A 453 -5.62 10.36 -19.30
C GLY A 453 -5.21 8.89 -19.30
N VAL A 454 -6.17 7.98 -19.47
CA VAL A 454 -5.99 6.53 -19.49
C VAL A 454 -6.00 6.01 -20.93
N GLY A 455 -5.16 5.03 -21.24
CA GLY A 455 -5.07 4.32 -22.51
C GLY A 455 -3.65 3.89 -22.84
N TRP A 456 -3.52 2.91 -23.74
CA TRP A 456 -2.24 2.25 -24.04
C TRP A 456 -1.08 3.22 -24.32
N THR A 457 -1.37 4.33 -25.02
CA THR A 457 -0.37 5.36 -25.37
C THR A 457 -0.51 6.64 -24.55
N ALA A 458 -1.47 6.72 -23.64
CA ALA A 458 -1.73 7.92 -22.85
C ALA A 458 -0.97 7.92 -21.53
N ASN A 459 -1.24 6.95 -20.66
CA ASN A 459 -0.55 6.79 -19.37
C ASN A 459 0.50 5.67 -19.46
N THR A 460 1.54 5.90 -20.26
CA THR A 460 2.59 4.90 -20.45
C THR A 460 3.39 4.66 -19.20
N ALA A 461 3.58 3.38 -18.86
CA ALA A 461 4.40 2.95 -17.74
C ALA A 461 4.97 1.54 -18.01
N ASP A 462 6.29 1.39 -17.96
CA ASP A 462 6.94 0.13 -18.25
C ASP A 462 6.81 -0.88 -17.12
N THR A 463 7.21 -0.48 -15.88
CA THR A 463 7.34 -1.38 -14.73
C THR A 463 6.94 -0.70 -13.43
N GLY A 464 6.16 -1.39 -12.60
CA GLY A 464 5.71 -0.87 -11.31
C GLY A 464 6.81 -0.86 -10.26
N LEU A 465 7.49 -1.98 -10.08
CA LEU A 465 8.52 -2.15 -9.05
C LEU A 465 9.79 -2.81 -9.62
N ILE A 466 10.94 -2.23 -9.29
CA ILE A 466 12.26 -2.86 -9.51
C ILE A 466 12.98 -2.96 -8.18
N VAL A 467 13.38 -4.17 -7.78
CA VAL A 467 14.14 -4.43 -6.56
C VAL A 467 15.53 -4.93 -6.93
N THR A 468 16.56 -4.16 -6.56
CA THR A 468 17.98 -4.55 -6.71
C THR A 468 18.69 -4.72 -5.37
N GLY A 469 18.07 -4.26 -4.28
CA GLY A 469 18.57 -4.47 -2.91
C GLY A 469 18.45 -5.93 -2.47
N ASN A 470 19.38 -6.38 -1.63
CA ASN A 470 19.35 -7.73 -1.04
C ASN A 470 18.55 -7.74 0.27
N ASN A 471 18.01 -8.90 0.62
CA ASN A 471 17.22 -9.12 1.85
C ASN A 471 16.05 -8.15 1.98
N VAL A 472 15.39 -7.83 0.87
CA VAL A 472 14.18 -7.01 0.89
C VAL A 472 12.99 -7.91 1.22
N THR A 473 12.14 -7.47 2.16
CA THR A 473 10.92 -8.17 2.53
C THR A 473 9.71 -7.31 2.18
N ALA A 474 8.77 -7.89 1.44
CA ALA A 474 7.52 -7.22 1.06
C ALA A 474 6.30 -7.95 1.67
N TYR A 475 5.39 -7.17 2.26
CA TYR A 475 4.07 -7.60 2.73
C TYR A 475 3.00 -6.78 2.01
N GLY A 476 2.02 -7.46 1.40
CA GLY A 476 0.94 -6.74 0.72
C GLY A 476 1.46 -5.90 -0.46
N LEU A 477 2.02 -6.57 -1.45
CA LEU A 477 2.50 -5.95 -2.67
C LEU A 477 1.45 -6.08 -3.77
N PHE A 478 0.89 -4.94 -4.18
CA PHE A 478 -0.09 -4.83 -5.28
C PHE A 478 0.56 -4.05 -6.42
N VAL A 479 0.63 -4.64 -7.63
CA VAL A 479 1.25 -3.97 -8.80
C VAL A 479 0.44 -4.28 -10.03
N GLU A 480 -0.14 -3.27 -10.68
CA GLU A 480 -1.21 -3.49 -11.66
C GLU A 480 -1.05 -2.67 -12.94
N HIS A 481 -1.34 -3.32 -14.07
CA HIS A 481 -1.56 -2.78 -15.41
C HIS A 481 -0.34 -2.18 -16.11
N TYR A 482 0.87 -2.45 -15.65
CA TYR A 482 2.08 -1.96 -16.33
C TYR A 482 2.29 -2.65 -17.68
N GLN A 483 2.91 -1.95 -18.60
CA GLN A 483 3.01 -2.39 -20.00
C GLN A 483 4.11 -3.43 -20.25
N LYS A 484 4.99 -3.67 -19.27
CA LYS A 484 6.00 -4.73 -19.27
C LYS A 484 5.86 -5.55 -17.98
N TYR A 485 6.98 -5.98 -17.38
CA TYR A 485 6.91 -6.64 -16.07
C TYR A 485 6.30 -5.72 -15.02
N GLU A 486 5.31 -6.20 -14.29
CA GLU A 486 4.79 -5.46 -13.15
C GLU A 486 5.87 -5.31 -12.07
N THR A 487 6.57 -6.40 -11.78
CA THR A 487 7.68 -6.43 -10.82
C THR A 487 8.90 -7.14 -11.39
N VAL A 488 10.07 -6.52 -11.24
CA VAL A 488 11.39 -7.14 -11.51
C VAL A 488 12.18 -7.23 -10.22
N TRP A 489 12.58 -8.44 -9.85
CA TRP A 489 13.34 -8.72 -8.63
C TRP A 489 14.73 -9.26 -8.94
N ALA A 490 15.76 -8.48 -8.65
CA ALA A 490 17.16 -8.78 -8.94
C ALA A 490 18.06 -8.89 -7.68
N GLY A 491 17.50 -8.67 -6.50
CA GLY A 491 18.21 -8.80 -5.22
C GLY A 491 18.12 -10.21 -4.63
N ASN A 492 19.19 -10.70 -4.01
CA ASN A 492 19.21 -11.96 -3.30
C ASN A 492 18.60 -11.87 -1.90
N GLY A 493 18.11 -13.02 -1.38
CA GLY A 493 17.51 -13.09 -0.04
C GLY A 493 16.16 -12.41 0.06
N GLY A 494 15.50 -12.12 -1.07
CA GLY A 494 14.20 -11.49 -1.11
C GLY A 494 13.09 -12.38 -0.54
N THR A 495 12.10 -11.77 0.09
CA THR A 495 10.89 -12.45 0.56
C THR A 495 9.66 -11.62 0.22
N VAL A 496 8.69 -12.22 -0.47
CA VAL A 496 7.40 -11.62 -0.78
C VAL A 496 6.29 -12.43 -0.11
N ILE A 497 5.52 -11.79 0.75
CA ILE A 497 4.37 -12.36 1.45
C ILE A 497 3.15 -11.59 0.98
N PHE A 498 2.35 -12.22 0.15
CA PHE A 498 1.27 -11.69 -0.64
C PHE A 498 1.74 -10.77 -1.78
N PHE A 499 1.46 -11.22 -2.99
CA PHE A 499 1.53 -10.43 -4.22
C PHE A 499 0.19 -10.52 -4.95
N GLN A 500 -0.30 -9.38 -5.42
CA GLN A 500 -1.46 -9.30 -6.28
C GLN A 500 -1.12 -8.44 -7.49
N ASN A 501 -1.56 -8.93 -8.65
CA ASN A 501 -1.40 -8.25 -9.92
C ASN A 501 -2.68 -8.36 -10.72
N GLU A 502 -2.98 -7.32 -11.46
CA GLU A 502 -3.86 -7.38 -12.61
C GLU A 502 -3.03 -6.97 -13.83
N MET A 503 -2.96 -7.86 -14.84
CA MET A 503 -2.24 -7.57 -16.08
C MET A 503 -2.86 -6.38 -16.81
N PRO A 504 -2.13 -5.65 -17.68
CA PRO A 504 -2.71 -4.52 -18.42
C PRO A 504 -3.96 -4.96 -19.17
N TYR A 505 -5.05 -4.23 -19.03
CA TYR A 505 -6.34 -4.55 -19.66
C TYR A 505 -6.40 -4.16 -21.12
N ASP A 506 -5.53 -3.22 -21.55
CA ASP A 506 -5.64 -2.47 -22.79
C ASP A 506 -4.56 -2.71 -23.86
N PRO A 507 -3.82 -3.85 -23.93
CA PRO A 507 -2.96 -4.13 -25.05
C PRO A 507 -3.77 -4.15 -26.36
N PRO A 508 -3.39 -3.37 -27.38
CA PRO A 508 -4.18 -3.26 -28.60
C PRO A 508 -4.03 -4.47 -29.54
N SER A 509 -3.02 -5.29 -29.32
CA SER A 509 -2.77 -6.54 -30.04
C SER A 509 -1.68 -7.35 -29.34
N GLN A 510 -1.58 -8.66 -29.64
CA GLN A 510 -0.45 -9.47 -29.20
C GLN A 510 0.90 -8.91 -29.66
N ALA A 511 0.99 -8.46 -30.90
CA ALA A 511 2.21 -7.91 -31.46
C ALA A 511 2.70 -6.63 -30.77
N ALA A 512 1.79 -5.87 -30.13
CA ALA A 512 2.13 -4.69 -29.34
C ALA A 512 2.56 -5.03 -27.92
N TRP A 513 2.33 -6.28 -27.48
CA TRP A 513 2.62 -6.71 -26.11
C TRP A 513 3.32 -8.08 -26.13
N MET A 514 4.60 -8.06 -26.46
CA MET A 514 5.50 -9.21 -26.53
C MET A 514 6.76 -8.93 -25.70
N GLU A 515 7.19 -9.89 -24.88
CA GLU A 515 8.48 -9.81 -24.19
C GLU A 515 9.65 -9.93 -25.18
N ALA A 516 9.54 -10.91 -26.07
CA ALA A 516 10.52 -11.19 -27.10
C ALA A 516 9.84 -11.85 -28.31
N PRO A 517 10.49 -11.95 -29.47
CA PRO A 517 9.95 -12.69 -30.60
C PRO A 517 9.61 -14.14 -30.24
N GLY A 518 8.32 -14.49 -30.26
CA GLY A 518 7.82 -15.81 -29.92
C GLY A 518 7.52 -16.02 -28.42
N VAL A 519 7.63 -14.97 -27.60
CA VAL A 519 7.22 -14.98 -26.19
C VAL A 519 6.07 -13.99 -26.01
N ASP A 520 4.88 -14.51 -25.80
CA ASP A 520 3.66 -13.74 -25.66
C ASP A 520 3.57 -13.03 -24.31
N GLY A 521 3.31 -11.73 -24.33
CA GLY A 521 3.12 -10.90 -23.16
C GLY A 521 4.37 -10.72 -22.29
N TRP A 522 4.16 -10.20 -21.11
CA TRP A 522 5.17 -10.02 -20.05
C TRP A 522 4.66 -10.67 -18.77
N ALA A 523 5.55 -11.35 -18.05
CA ALA A 523 5.16 -11.91 -16.76
C ALA A 523 4.84 -10.80 -15.75
N ALA A 524 3.89 -11.07 -14.85
CA ALA A 524 3.58 -10.16 -13.74
C ALA A 524 4.78 -9.99 -12.80
N PHE A 525 5.49 -11.08 -12.52
CA PHE A 525 6.63 -11.05 -11.60
C PHE A 525 7.82 -11.80 -12.21
N LYS A 526 8.92 -11.10 -12.34
CA LYS A 526 10.20 -11.65 -12.84
C LYS A 526 11.25 -11.63 -11.75
N VAL A 527 11.71 -12.80 -11.32
CA VAL A 527 12.98 -12.95 -10.59
C VAL A 527 14.08 -13.14 -11.63
N THR A 528 15.12 -12.32 -11.59
CA THR A 528 16.17 -12.34 -12.61
C THR A 528 17.16 -13.50 -12.41
N ASP A 529 17.82 -13.93 -13.50
CA ASP A 529 18.68 -15.13 -13.52
C ASP A 529 19.90 -15.08 -12.59
N ASN A 530 20.29 -13.90 -12.11
CA ASN A 530 21.39 -13.74 -11.15
C ASN A 530 20.97 -14.02 -9.70
N VAL A 531 19.68 -14.17 -9.43
CA VAL A 531 19.16 -14.42 -8.08
C VAL A 531 19.24 -15.91 -7.77
N THR A 532 19.83 -16.25 -6.63
CA THR A 532 20.01 -17.62 -6.15
C THR A 532 19.26 -17.89 -4.85
N SER A 533 18.61 -16.88 -4.27
CA SER A 533 17.83 -16.99 -3.04
C SER A 533 16.66 -16.02 -3.05
N PHE A 534 15.44 -16.54 -3.06
CA PHE A 534 14.20 -15.80 -3.06
C PHE A 534 13.08 -16.66 -2.47
N ASN A 535 12.12 -16.07 -1.77
CA ASN A 535 10.91 -16.75 -1.30
C ASN A 535 9.66 -15.94 -1.64
N GLY A 536 8.64 -16.61 -2.16
CA GLY A 536 7.35 -16.03 -2.46
C GLY A 536 6.20 -16.85 -1.86
N TYR A 537 5.22 -16.19 -1.24
CA TYR A 537 4.09 -16.83 -0.58
C TYR A 537 2.78 -16.15 -0.95
N GLY A 538 1.79 -16.93 -1.41
CA GLY A 538 0.45 -16.42 -1.73
C GLY A 538 0.48 -15.37 -2.84
N MET A 539 0.98 -15.72 -4.02
CA MET A 539 1.14 -14.80 -5.14
C MET A 539 0.07 -15.06 -6.21
N GLY A 540 -0.73 -14.03 -6.52
CA GLY A 540 -1.82 -14.10 -7.50
C GLY A 540 -1.62 -13.17 -8.68
N SER A 541 -1.92 -13.65 -9.89
CA SER A 541 -1.96 -12.82 -11.10
C SER A 541 -3.29 -13.00 -11.82
N TYR A 542 -3.91 -11.89 -12.16
CA TYR A 542 -5.26 -11.82 -12.72
C TYR A 542 -5.20 -11.20 -14.10
N SER A 543 -6.03 -11.68 -15.04
CA SER A 543 -6.09 -11.15 -16.39
C SER A 543 -7.51 -10.82 -16.82
N PHE A 544 -7.65 -9.72 -17.54
CA PHE A 544 -8.89 -9.23 -18.12
C PHE A 544 -8.57 -8.33 -19.33
N PHE A 545 -8.26 -8.92 -20.49
CA PHE A 545 -7.94 -8.12 -21.68
C PHE A 545 -9.24 -7.64 -22.35
N ASN A 546 -9.55 -6.34 -22.23
CA ASN A 546 -10.87 -5.78 -22.53
C ASN A 546 -10.98 -5.13 -23.93
N GLN A 547 -9.94 -5.25 -24.78
CA GLN A 547 -9.97 -4.68 -26.14
C GLN A 547 -10.60 -5.63 -27.18
N HIS A 548 -11.22 -6.74 -26.74
CA HIS A 548 -11.83 -7.77 -27.60
C HIS A 548 -10.86 -8.37 -28.64
N VAL A 549 -9.57 -8.36 -28.34
CA VAL A 549 -8.52 -9.05 -29.08
C VAL A 549 -7.90 -10.13 -28.23
N ASN A 550 -7.60 -11.28 -28.82
CA ASN A 550 -6.94 -12.35 -28.09
C ASN A 550 -5.49 -11.97 -27.80
N VAL A 551 -5.21 -11.71 -26.54
CA VAL A 551 -3.89 -11.40 -26.02
C VAL A 551 -3.56 -12.40 -24.94
N TYR A 552 -2.34 -12.92 -24.95
CA TYR A 552 -1.87 -13.92 -24.01
C TYR A 552 -0.59 -13.48 -23.34
N ALA A 553 -0.40 -13.87 -22.08
CA ALA A 553 0.89 -13.90 -21.41
C ALA A 553 1.39 -15.36 -21.35
N ALA A 554 2.64 -15.60 -21.71
CA ALA A 554 3.23 -16.94 -21.67
C ALA A 554 3.25 -17.50 -20.23
N ASN A 555 3.63 -16.68 -19.28
CA ASN A 555 3.68 -17.01 -17.86
C ASN A 555 3.20 -15.85 -16.99
N ALA A 556 2.64 -16.13 -15.82
CA ALA A 556 2.40 -15.09 -14.80
C ALA A 556 3.67 -14.81 -13.98
N PHE A 557 4.40 -15.85 -13.64
CA PHE A 557 5.63 -15.77 -12.85
C PHE A 557 6.80 -16.38 -13.63
N GLU A 558 7.94 -15.72 -13.56
CA GLU A 558 9.20 -16.18 -14.16
C GLU A 558 10.30 -16.11 -13.11
N VAL A 559 10.99 -17.23 -12.91
CA VAL A 559 12.06 -17.35 -11.91
C VAL A 559 13.25 -18.14 -12.43
N PRO A 560 14.47 -17.94 -11.91
CA PRO A 560 15.62 -18.70 -12.36
C PRO A 560 15.51 -20.19 -11.97
N ALA A 561 15.90 -21.07 -12.88
CA ALA A 561 15.85 -22.52 -12.70
C ALA A 561 16.73 -23.07 -11.55
N ASN A 562 17.62 -22.24 -11.01
CA ASN A 562 18.54 -22.60 -9.93
C ASN A 562 18.10 -22.12 -8.54
N LEU A 563 16.86 -21.65 -8.39
CA LEU A 563 16.31 -21.38 -7.07
C LEU A 563 16.22 -22.69 -6.25
N PRO A 564 16.38 -22.60 -4.91
CA PRO A 564 16.16 -23.74 -4.04
C PRO A 564 14.75 -24.34 -4.23
N PRO A 565 14.58 -25.68 -4.08
CA PRO A 565 13.26 -26.30 -4.10
C PRO A 565 12.30 -25.61 -3.11
N SER A 566 11.05 -25.45 -3.53
CA SER A 566 10.01 -24.80 -2.72
C SER A 566 10.34 -23.36 -2.34
N SER A 567 10.91 -22.59 -3.27
CA SER A 567 11.12 -21.14 -3.10
C SER A 567 9.82 -20.34 -3.25
N LEU A 568 8.89 -20.84 -4.06
CA LEU A 568 7.57 -20.22 -4.24
C LEU A 568 6.48 -21.15 -3.70
N HIS A 569 5.50 -20.57 -3.00
CA HIS A 569 4.38 -21.27 -2.40
C HIS A 569 3.07 -20.58 -2.74
N ASP A 570 2.06 -21.41 -3.06
CA ASP A 570 0.67 -20.98 -3.22
C ASP A 570 0.50 -19.88 -4.29
N LEU A 571 0.89 -20.23 -5.52
CA LEU A 571 0.74 -19.39 -6.69
C LEU A 571 -0.61 -19.63 -7.36
N LEU A 572 -1.22 -18.58 -7.90
CA LEU A 572 -2.45 -18.72 -8.70
C LEU A 572 -2.53 -17.73 -9.85
N THR A 573 -3.32 -18.12 -10.86
CA THR A 573 -3.77 -17.24 -11.93
C THR A 573 -5.28 -17.34 -12.10
N ILE A 574 -5.95 -16.23 -12.45
CA ILE A 574 -7.39 -16.14 -12.68
C ILE A 574 -7.64 -15.33 -13.95
N PHE A 575 -8.62 -15.76 -14.74
CA PHE A 575 -9.26 -14.93 -15.77
C PHE A 575 -10.57 -14.37 -15.22
N LEU A 576 -10.72 -13.03 -15.19
CA LEU A 576 -11.75 -12.37 -14.37
C LEU A 576 -13.15 -12.32 -15.04
N ASP A 577 -13.27 -12.00 -16.34
CA ASP A 577 -14.56 -11.74 -16.98
C ASP A 577 -14.60 -12.24 -18.43
N ALA A 578 -15.29 -13.35 -18.65
CA ALA A 578 -15.43 -13.95 -19.96
C ALA A 578 -16.41 -13.20 -20.89
N VAL A 579 -17.24 -12.31 -20.38
CA VAL A 579 -18.22 -11.58 -21.19
C VAL A 579 -17.55 -10.43 -21.93
N ASN A 580 -16.66 -9.71 -21.23
CA ASN A 580 -16.04 -8.51 -21.74
C ASN A 580 -14.53 -8.66 -22.03
N GLY A 581 -13.92 -9.77 -21.64
CA GLY A 581 -12.50 -10.04 -21.83
C GLY A 581 -12.20 -11.08 -22.90
N SER A 582 -10.92 -11.19 -23.28
CA SER A 582 -10.39 -12.14 -24.27
C SER A 582 -8.99 -12.60 -23.87
N GLY A 583 -8.51 -13.74 -24.41
CA GLY A 583 -7.15 -14.22 -24.17
C GLY A 583 -6.93 -14.84 -22.81
N GLY A 584 -5.83 -14.52 -22.14
CA GLY A 584 -5.51 -15.01 -20.80
C GLY A 584 -4.03 -15.27 -20.53
N ILE A 585 -3.75 -16.02 -19.46
CA ILE A 585 -2.40 -16.45 -19.05
C ILE A 585 -2.25 -17.94 -19.40
N LEU A 586 -1.16 -18.32 -20.05
CA LEU A 586 -0.96 -19.68 -20.53
C LEU A 586 -0.35 -20.62 -19.48
N ASN A 587 0.47 -20.10 -18.57
CA ASN A 587 1.05 -20.87 -17.48
C ASN A 587 1.15 -20.03 -16.20
N VAL A 588 1.06 -20.69 -15.06
CA VAL A 588 1.22 -20.03 -13.76
C VAL A 588 2.68 -19.59 -13.59
N VAL A 589 3.64 -20.51 -13.72
CA VAL A 589 5.08 -20.23 -13.56
C VAL A 589 5.92 -21.09 -14.52
N ASP A 590 6.82 -20.48 -15.27
CA ASP A 590 7.84 -21.13 -16.11
C ASP A 590 7.34 -22.37 -16.87
N ASN A 591 6.30 -22.20 -17.68
CA ASN A 591 5.62 -23.26 -18.44
C ASN A 591 4.95 -24.36 -17.58
N THR A 592 4.63 -24.05 -16.31
CA THR A 592 4.03 -24.98 -15.36
C THR A 592 2.69 -24.44 -14.84
N GLY A 593 1.77 -25.34 -14.46
CA GLY A 593 0.48 -25.05 -13.81
C GLY A 593 -0.72 -25.05 -14.73
N GLY A 594 -0.54 -24.77 -16.00
CA GLY A 594 -1.63 -24.68 -17.00
C GLY A 594 -2.24 -23.27 -17.13
N SER A 595 -3.27 -23.14 -17.94
CA SER A 595 -3.78 -21.86 -18.41
C SER A 595 -5.05 -21.39 -17.68
N SER A 596 -5.10 -20.09 -17.40
CA SER A 596 -6.31 -19.36 -17.00
C SER A 596 -6.69 -18.38 -18.13
N THR A 597 -7.77 -18.67 -18.82
CA THR A 597 -8.17 -17.94 -20.03
C THR A 597 -9.69 -17.69 -20.04
N VAL A 598 -10.15 -16.98 -21.05
CA VAL A 598 -11.58 -16.79 -21.31
C VAL A 598 -12.39 -18.11 -21.35
N ALA A 599 -11.74 -19.24 -21.54
CA ALA A 599 -12.39 -20.55 -21.59
C ALA A 599 -12.69 -21.14 -20.19
N ASN A 600 -12.01 -20.67 -19.13
CA ASN A 600 -12.21 -21.12 -17.76
C ASN A 600 -12.22 -19.92 -16.77
N PRO A 601 -13.16 -18.96 -16.94
CA PRO A 601 -13.22 -17.76 -16.11
C PRO A 601 -13.53 -18.11 -14.66
N ASP A 602 -13.12 -17.22 -13.74
CA ASP A 602 -13.37 -17.31 -12.29
C ASP A 602 -12.87 -18.60 -11.64
N SER A 603 -12.06 -19.37 -12.37
CA SER A 603 -11.52 -20.65 -11.91
C SER A 603 -10.03 -20.53 -11.66
N PRO A 604 -9.58 -20.65 -10.39
CA PRO A 604 -8.17 -20.54 -10.08
C PRO A 604 -7.37 -21.69 -10.68
N VAL A 605 -6.28 -21.36 -11.36
CA VAL A 605 -5.24 -22.30 -11.78
C VAL A 605 -4.05 -22.11 -10.87
N THR A 606 -3.61 -23.19 -10.20
CA THR A 606 -2.73 -23.07 -9.03
C THR A 606 -1.48 -23.93 -9.13
N VAL A 607 -0.40 -23.45 -8.52
CA VAL A 607 0.84 -24.20 -8.25
C VAL A 607 1.18 -24.04 -6.76
N VAL A 608 1.12 -25.16 -6.02
CA VAL A 608 1.29 -25.13 -4.55
C VAL A 608 2.75 -24.88 -4.15
N SER A 609 3.70 -25.34 -4.94
CA SER A 609 5.13 -25.18 -4.67
C SER A 609 5.94 -25.21 -5.96
N PHE A 610 6.96 -24.33 -6.07
CA PHE A 610 7.85 -24.23 -7.23
C PHE A 610 9.21 -23.63 -6.82
N PRO A 611 10.35 -24.00 -7.49
CA PRO A 611 10.59 -25.19 -8.28
C PRO A 611 10.53 -26.45 -7.44
#